data_3dbf4a7dc0f8712f4bf222bf23874054
#
_entry.id   3dbf4a7dc0f8712f4bf222bf23874054
#
_cell.length_a   1.000
_cell.length_b   1.000
_cell.length_c   1.000
_cell.angle_alpha   90.00
_cell.angle_beta   90.00
_cell.angle_gamma   90.00
#
_symmetry.space_group_name_H-M   'P 1'
#
loop_
_entity.id
_entity.type
_entity.pdbx_description
1 polymer ?
#
loop_
_entity_poly.entity_id
_entity_poly.type
_entity_poly.pdbx_seq_one_letter_code
_entity_poly.pdbx_strand_id
1 'polypeptide(L)'
;DLRDDQGQMSCAIWKNRCHIDDSIKNGSEVVIIASIDIYAPRGSMTLSVEKIEPISTIGALEETRRKLISALRDDGSLDRTRLLIPHIPKHIVIITGAASAALSDMQRLIENRWPGLRRTVIGVTVQGDGSASNICQALAAAREMSKPEIAKKMQLPVADLIIVARGGGSAEDLWTFNLEAVARAIIASPVPVISAIGHESDILVSDLVADVRASTPSNAIERCVPEKNDILMWFDEIEGRLENSVLRRFGESRQHLISLTARLRLAPLAGLSKAKD
;
A
#
# COMPACT_ATOMS: atom_id res chain seq x y z
N ASP A 1 37.73 16.63 -11.40
CA ASP A 1 38.28 15.57 -10.56
C ASP A 1 37.57 15.51 -9.22
N LEU A 2 37.27 14.33 -8.78
CA LEU A 2 36.71 14.03 -7.46
C LEU A 2 37.83 13.49 -6.59
N ARG A 3 37.78 13.84 -5.31
CA ARG A 3 38.74 13.39 -4.31
C ARG A 3 38.01 13.02 -3.04
N ASP A 4 38.40 11.91 -2.46
CA ASP A 4 38.00 11.51 -1.11
C ASP A 4 39.23 11.30 -0.21
N ASP A 5 39.05 10.79 1.00
CA ASP A 5 40.14 10.51 1.95
C ASP A 5 41.10 9.40 1.49
N GLN A 6 40.70 8.62 0.49
CA GLN A 6 41.46 7.45 0.02
C GLN A 6 42.06 7.62 -1.37
N GLY A 7 41.58 8.58 -2.19
CA GLY A 7 42.08 8.71 -3.54
C GLY A 7 41.47 9.87 -4.33
N GLN A 8 41.92 9.95 -5.60
CA GLN A 8 41.42 10.90 -6.56
C GLN A 8 41.06 10.17 -7.85
N MET A 9 39.89 10.51 -8.42
CA MET A 9 39.41 9.93 -9.68
C MET A 9 38.95 11.01 -10.63
N SER A 10 39.33 10.87 -11.91
CA SER A 10 38.85 11.76 -12.97
C SER A 10 37.41 11.49 -13.29
N CYS A 11 36.61 12.54 -13.44
CA CYS A 11 35.22 12.44 -13.83
C CYS A 11 34.95 13.31 -15.07
N ALA A 12 34.06 12.84 -15.93
CA ALA A 12 33.52 13.54 -17.06
C ALA A 12 32.04 13.89 -16.83
N ILE A 13 31.71 15.16 -17.05
CA ILE A 13 30.34 15.66 -16.98
C ILE A 13 29.93 16.10 -18.37
N TRP A 14 28.98 15.41 -18.98
CA TRP A 14 28.52 15.72 -20.32
C TRP A 14 27.34 16.71 -20.24
N LYS A 15 27.44 17.83 -20.95
CA LYS A 15 26.45 18.93 -20.95
C LYS A 15 24.97 18.47 -21.16
N ASN A 16 24.79 17.36 -21.84
CA ASN A 16 23.45 16.85 -22.16
C ASN A 16 22.92 15.79 -21.17
N ARG A 17 23.73 15.38 -20.17
CA ARG A 17 23.34 14.31 -19.21
C ARG A 17 23.24 14.80 -17.79
N CYS A 18 24.01 15.81 -17.39
CA CYS A 18 24.01 16.33 -16.04
C CYS A 18 24.05 17.85 -16.04
N HIS A 19 23.14 18.47 -15.29
CA HIS A 19 23.19 19.90 -14.99
C HIS A 19 23.92 20.09 -13.67
N ILE A 20 24.92 20.96 -13.66
CA ILE A 20 25.65 21.32 -12.43
C ILE A 20 24.93 22.52 -11.83
N ASP A 21 24.51 22.41 -10.58
CA ASP A 21 23.97 23.53 -9.83
C ASP A 21 25.06 24.59 -9.61
N ASP A 22 24.73 25.86 -9.81
CA ASP A 22 25.63 27.00 -9.63
C ASP A 22 26.16 27.14 -8.19
N SER A 23 25.55 26.44 -7.23
CA SER A 23 26.02 26.38 -5.84
C SER A 23 27.25 25.49 -5.64
N ILE A 24 27.56 24.60 -6.59
CA ILE A 24 28.69 23.66 -6.52
C ILE A 24 29.97 24.38 -6.97
N LYS A 25 30.88 24.58 -6.02
CA LYS A 25 32.18 25.24 -6.25
C LYS A 25 33.31 24.24 -6.01
N ASN A 26 34.52 24.64 -6.46
CA ASN A 26 35.72 23.86 -6.17
C ASN A 26 35.88 23.72 -4.63
N GLY A 27 35.96 22.49 -4.13
CA GLY A 27 36.04 22.20 -2.70
C GLY A 27 34.67 21.94 -2.05
N SER A 28 33.55 21.96 -2.79
CA SER A 28 32.25 21.51 -2.26
C SER A 28 32.24 20.00 -2.09
N GLU A 29 31.74 19.54 -0.96
CA GLU A 29 31.40 18.13 -0.75
C GLU A 29 30.12 17.78 -1.51
N VAL A 30 30.21 16.74 -2.34
CA VAL A 30 29.13 16.36 -3.24
C VAL A 30 28.86 14.85 -3.19
N VAL A 31 27.62 14.47 -3.43
CA VAL A 31 27.25 13.08 -3.76
C VAL A 31 27.09 13.00 -5.27
N ILE A 32 27.65 11.96 -5.86
CA ILE A 32 27.54 11.72 -7.30
C ILE A 32 26.93 10.37 -7.59
N ILE A 33 26.13 10.30 -8.65
CA ILE A 33 25.74 9.06 -9.31
C ILE A 33 26.50 9.04 -10.64
N ALA A 34 27.32 8.01 -10.85
CA ALA A 34 28.16 7.91 -12.02
C ALA A 34 28.32 6.47 -12.48
N SER A 35 28.48 6.27 -13.79
CA SER A 35 28.90 5.01 -14.40
C SER A 35 30.43 5.01 -14.61
N ILE A 36 31.04 3.83 -14.53
CA ILE A 36 32.47 3.67 -14.77
C ILE A 36 32.71 3.42 -16.26
N ASP A 37 33.41 4.33 -16.91
CA ASP A 37 33.84 4.18 -18.29
C ASP A 37 35.35 3.80 -18.34
N ILE A 38 35.66 2.71 -19.05
CA ILE A 38 37.02 2.19 -19.23
C ILE A 38 37.43 2.44 -20.68
N TYR A 39 38.42 3.31 -20.87
CA TYR A 39 39.01 3.50 -22.17
C TYR A 39 40.16 2.51 -22.39
N ALA A 40 39.84 1.37 -22.97
CA ALA A 40 40.76 0.25 -23.18
C ALA A 40 42.10 0.61 -23.84
N PRO A 41 42.19 1.51 -24.88
CA PRO A 41 43.46 1.82 -25.52
C PRO A 41 44.50 2.49 -24.63
N ARG A 42 44.09 3.15 -23.55
CA ARG A 42 44.98 3.81 -22.58
C ARG A 42 44.93 3.24 -21.17
N GLY A 43 44.06 2.23 -20.94
CA GLY A 43 43.87 1.67 -19.61
C GLY A 43 43.36 2.69 -18.58
N SER A 44 42.73 3.77 -19.02
CA SER A 44 42.26 4.82 -18.12
C SER A 44 40.81 4.57 -17.71
N MET A 45 40.52 4.71 -16.41
CA MET A 45 39.17 4.72 -15.86
C MET A 45 38.72 6.16 -15.65
N THR A 46 37.48 6.46 -16.03
CA THR A 46 36.83 7.75 -15.84
C THR A 46 35.40 7.52 -15.34
N LEU A 47 34.96 8.33 -14.39
CA LEU A 47 33.55 8.34 -13.97
C LEU A 47 32.74 9.22 -14.91
N SER A 48 31.76 8.65 -15.58
CA SER A 48 30.76 9.41 -16.33
C SER A 48 29.64 9.79 -15.35
N VAL A 49 29.62 11.07 -14.96
CA VAL A 49 28.69 11.57 -13.95
C VAL A 49 27.32 11.75 -14.58
N GLU A 50 26.33 11.09 -14.02
CA GLU A 50 24.92 11.20 -14.40
C GLU A 50 24.20 12.23 -13.52
N LYS A 51 24.61 12.37 -12.26
CA LYS A 51 24.04 13.28 -11.30
C LYS A 51 25.07 13.75 -10.28
N ILE A 52 24.98 15.01 -9.86
CA ILE A 52 25.83 15.62 -8.85
C ILE A 52 24.97 16.50 -7.93
N GLU A 53 25.09 16.31 -6.62
CA GLU A 53 24.36 17.06 -5.61
C GLU A 53 25.28 17.49 -4.47
N PRO A 54 25.18 18.74 -3.97
CA PRO A 54 25.91 19.15 -2.79
C PRO A 54 25.34 18.47 -1.53
N ILE A 55 26.21 17.95 -0.66
CA ILE A 55 25.84 17.31 0.60
C ILE A 55 25.01 18.23 1.49
N SER A 56 25.24 19.54 1.44
CA SER A 56 24.46 20.54 2.16
C SER A 56 22.98 20.52 1.80
N THR A 57 22.63 20.22 0.55
CA THR A 57 21.23 20.14 0.09
C THR A 57 20.56 18.88 0.62
N ILE A 58 21.25 17.75 0.59
CA ILE A 58 20.74 16.46 1.11
C ILE A 58 20.52 16.56 2.63
N GLY A 59 21.48 17.16 3.35
CA GLY A 59 21.34 17.38 4.80
C GLY A 59 20.17 18.29 5.16
N ALA A 60 19.93 19.37 4.40
CA ALA A 60 18.81 20.28 4.60
C ALA A 60 17.45 19.61 4.33
N LEU A 61 17.38 18.78 3.31
CA LEU A 61 16.17 17.99 3.01
C LEU A 61 15.86 17.01 4.13
N GLU A 62 16.85 16.25 4.60
CA GLU A 62 16.64 15.29 5.69
C GLU A 62 16.29 15.98 7.01
N GLU A 63 16.85 17.16 7.29
CA GLU A 63 16.45 17.96 8.44
C GLU A 63 14.99 18.43 8.33
N THR A 64 14.57 18.87 7.15
CA THR A 64 13.18 19.25 6.89
C THR A 64 12.23 18.08 7.12
N ARG A 65 12.61 16.88 6.63
CA ARG A 65 11.85 15.64 6.86
C ARG A 65 11.74 15.31 8.35
N ARG A 66 12.82 15.43 9.12
CA ARG A 66 12.82 15.19 10.57
C ARG A 66 11.90 16.16 11.30
N LYS A 67 11.95 17.44 10.95
CA LYS A 67 11.06 18.47 11.51
C LYS A 67 9.60 18.16 11.24
N LEU A 68 9.27 17.74 10.02
CA LEU A 68 7.92 17.33 9.65
C LEU A 68 7.45 16.11 10.46
N ILE A 69 8.29 15.08 10.59
CA ILE A 69 7.95 13.88 11.38
C ILE A 69 7.70 14.27 12.85
N SER A 70 8.52 15.16 13.42
CA SER A 70 8.30 15.66 14.77
C SER A 70 6.96 16.38 14.89
N ALA A 71 6.65 17.31 13.98
CA ALA A 71 5.39 18.05 13.97
C ALA A 71 4.16 17.13 13.85
N LEU A 72 4.22 16.10 12.97
CA LEU A 72 3.16 15.10 12.80
C LEU A 72 3.00 14.18 14.03
N ARG A 73 4.05 14.01 14.83
CA ARG A 73 3.98 13.29 16.11
C ARG A 73 3.36 14.18 17.19
N ASP A 74 3.81 15.44 17.28
CA ASP A 74 3.37 16.38 18.30
C ASP A 74 1.88 16.72 18.17
N ASP A 75 1.34 16.74 16.94
CA ASP A 75 -0.08 16.94 16.67
C ASP A 75 -0.91 15.64 16.71
N GLY A 76 -0.31 14.49 17.03
CA GLY A 76 -0.97 13.20 17.14
C GLY A 76 -1.31 12.51 15.80
N SER A 77 -0.92 13.08 14.66
CA SER A 77 -1.22 12.54 13.34
C SER A 77 -0.60 11.17 13.08
N LEU A 78 0.58 10.90 13.66
CA LEU A 78 1.24 9.59 13.55
C LEU A 78 0.61 8.53 14.46
N ASP A 79 0.00 8.93 15.56
CA ASP A 79 -0.60 8.04 16.56
C ASP A 79 -2.11 7.84 16.33
N ARG A 80 -2.64 8.36 15.22
CA ARG A 80 -4.04 8.17 14.85
C ARG A 80 -4.40 6.68 14.69
N THR A 81 -5.62 6.32 15.03
CA THR A 81 -6.14 4.99 14.73
C THR A 81 -6.15 4.76 13.22
N ARG A 82 -5.47 3.71 12.77
CA ARG A 82 -5.41 3.33 11.36
C ARG A 82 -6.74 2.73 10.93
N LEU A 83 -7.18 3.09 9.73
CA LEU A 83 -8.37 2.50 9.13
C LEU A 83 -8.04 1.08 8.64
N LEU A 84 -8.99 0.16 8.88
CA LEU A 84 -8.82 -1.23 8.46
C LEU A 84 -9.15 -1.37 6.97
N ILE A 85 -8.32 -2.14 6.26
CA ILE A 85 -8.59 -2.52 4.88
C ILE A 85 -9.80 -3.45 4.86
N PRO A 86 -10.78 -3.23 3.96
CA PRO A 86 -11.89 -4.16 3.77
C PRO A 86 -11.38 -5.55 3.34
N HIS A 87 -11.91 -6.62 3.92
CA HIS A 87 -11.53 -7.98 3.52
C HIS A 87 -11.81 -8.26 2.04
N ILE A 88 -12.89 -7.71 1.52
CA ILE A 88 -13.28 -7.81 0.11
C ILE A 88 -13.63 -6.40 -0.35
N PRO A 89 -12.68 -5.65 -0.92
CA PRO A 89 -12.96 -4.31 -1.44
C PRO A 89 -13.88 -4.41 -2.64
N LYS A 90 -14.79 -3.44 -2.76
CA LYS A 90 -15.73 -3.35 -3.89
C LYS A 90 -15.24 -2.41 -4.96
N HIS A 91 -14.53 -1.36 -4.58
CA HIS A 91 -14.00 -0.36 -5.49
C HIS A 91 -12.71 0.24 -4.95
N ILE A 92 -11.63 0.05 -5.68
CA ILE A 92 -10.29 0.56 -5.36
C ILE A 92 -9.97 1.75 -6.26
N VAL A 93 -9.47 2.84 -5.68
CA VAL A 93 -8.91 3.97 -6.43
C VAL A 93 -7.38 3.86 -6.39
N ILE A 94 -6.76 3.79 -7.57
CA ILE A 94 -5.31 3.69 -7.73
C ILE A 94 -4.78 5.02 -8.25
N ILE A 95 -3.91 5.66 -7.47
CA ILE A 95 -3.23 6.91 -7.83
C ILE A 95 -1.79 6.55 -8.20
N THR A 96 -1.44 6.70 -9.47
CA THR A 96 -0.11 6.32 -9.99
C THR A 96 0.18 7.01 -11.33
N GLY A 97 1.38 6.84 -11.86
CA GLY A 97 1.71 7.28 -13.21
C GLY A 97 0.87 6.57 -14.27
N ALA A 98 0.25 7.32 -15.18
CA ALA A 98 -0.75 6.80 -16.13
C ALA A 98 -0.22 5.70 -17.07
N ALA A 99 1.07 5.70 -17.39
CA ALA A 99 1.70 4.73 -18.30
C ALA A 99 2.85 3.97 -17.61
N SER A 100 2.71 3.68 -16.31
CA SER A 100 3.76 3.03 -15.54
C SER A 100 3.68 1.49 -15.65
N ALA A 101 4.84 0.83 -15.65
CA ALA A 101 4.92 -0.63 -15.54
C ALA A 101 4.21 -1.13 -14.26
N ALA A 102 4.34 -0.37 -13.16
CA ALA A 102 3.67 -0.65 -11.90
C ALA A 102 2.14 -0.73 -12.05
N LEU A 103 1.52 0.16 -12.84
CA LEU A 103 0.09 0.11 -13.10
C LEU A 103 -0.29 -1.16 -13.86
N SER A 104 0.47 -1.52 -14.88
CA SER A 104 0.23 -2.74 -15.68
C SER A 104 0.32 -4.00 -14.83
N ASP A 105 1.31 -4.06 -13.94
CA ASP A 105 1.49 -5.20 -13.03
C ASP A 105 0.36 -5.29 -11.99
N MET A 106 -0.04 -4.16 -11.41
CA MET A 106 -1.19 -4.11 -10.50
C MET A 106 -2.48 -4.56 -11.18
N GLN A 107 -2.75 -4.08 -12.40
CA GLN A 107 -3.96 -4.45 -13.15
C GLN A 107 -3.99 -5.94 -13.45
N ARG A 108 -2.88 -6.51 -13.92
CA ARG A 108 -2.76 -7.95 -14.18
C ARG A 108 -2.97 -8.78 -12.92
N LEU A 109 -2.43 -8.33 -11.80
CA LEU A 109 -2.57 -9.02 -10.52
C LEU A 109 -4.02 -8.98 -10.01
N ILE A 110 -4.70 -7.84 -10.13
CA ILE A 110 -6.13 -7.71 -9.80
C ILE A 110 -6.98 -8.66 -10.66
N GLU A 111 -6.72 -8.72 -11.96
CA GLU A 111 -7.44 -9.61 -12.88
C GLU A 111 -7.29 -11.09 -12.52
N ASN A 112 -6.08 -11.48 -12.13
CA ASN A 112 -5.80 -12.85 -11.72
C ASN A 112 -6.46 -13.20 -10.37
N ARG A 113 -6.40 -12.29 -9.39
CA ARG A 113 -6.89 -12.55 -8.03
C ARG A 113 -8.41 -12.37 -7.92
N TRP A 114 -8.94 -11.26 -8.47
CA TRP A 114 -10.36 -10.91 -8.37
C TRP A 114 -10.85 -10.15 -9.60
N PRO A 115 -11.23 -10.84 -10.70
CA PRO A 115 -11.60 -10.21 -11.97
C PRO A 115 -12.78 -9.24 -11.90
N GLY A 116 -13.68 -9.42 -10.92
CA GLY A 116 -14.87 -8.57 -10.73
C GLY A 116 -14.64 -7.28 -9.95
N LEU A 117 -13.42 -7.03 -9.45
CA LEU A 117 -13.13 -5.85 -8.66
C LEU A 117 -13.21 -4.58 -9.51
N ARG A 118 -14.04 -3.64 -9.05
CA ARG A 118 -14.08 -2.30 -9.66
C ARG A 118 -12.84 -1.51 -9.27
N ARG A 119 -12.23 -0.87 -10.26
CA ARG A 119 -11.04 -0.05 -10.08
C ARG A 119 -11.13 1.24 -10.88
N THR A 120 -10.75 2.35 -10.27
CA THR A 120 -10.55 3.64 -10.93
C THR A 120 -9.08 4.01 -10.85
N VAL A 121 -8.49 4.35 -11.98
CA VAL A 121 -7.10 4.82 -12.04
C VAL A 121 -7.10 6.33 -12.22
N ILE A 122 -6.44 7.03 -11.30
CA ILE A 122 -6.17 8.46 -11.43
C ILE A 122 -4.69 8.58 -11.82
N GLY A 123 -4.46 8.86 -13.11
CA GLY A 123 -3.12 9.07 -13.64
C GLY A 123 -2.59 10.42 -13.21
N VAL A 124 -1.45 10.43 -12.52
CA VAL A 124 -0.78 11.66 -12.05
C VAL A 124 0.68 11.68 -12.46
N THR A 125 1.22 12.88 -12.58
CA THR A 125 2.68 13.03 -12.64
C THR A 125 3.22 12.84 -11.22
N VAL A 126 4.00 11.78 -11.02
CA VAL A 126 4.52 11.39 -9.70
C VAL A 126 5.94 11.88 -9.45
N GLN A 127 6.51 12.64 -10.38
CA GLN A 127 7.88 13.17 -10.32
C GLN A 127 7.95 14.56 -10.95
N GLY A 128 8.95 15.38 -10.55
CA GLY A 128 9.18 16.73 -11.04
C GLY A 128 8.29 17.80 -10.37
N ASP A 129 8.44 19.04 -10.86
CA ASP A 129 7.73 20.19 -10.31
C ASP A 129 6.20 20.04 -10.45
N GLY A 130 5.49 20.34 -9.36
CA GLY A 130 4.02 20.23 -9.33
C GLY A 130 3.47 18.85 -9.01
N SER A 131 4.31 17.81 -8.89
CA SER A 131 3.86 16.44 -8.56
C SER A 131 3.08 16.38 -7.23
N ALA A 132 3.50 17.12 -6.20
CA ALA A 132 2.78 17.21 -4.93
C ALA A 132 1.35 17.73 -5.09
N SER A 133 1.16 18.78 -5.88
CA SER A 133 -0.17 19.35 -6.16
C SER A 133 -1.05 18.32 -6.88
N ASN A 134 -0.50 17.63 -7.88
CA ASN A 134 -1.23 16.61 -8.64
C ASN A 134 -1.65 15.44 -7.75
N ILE A 135 -0.77 14.98 -6.87
CA ILE A 135 -1.06 13.90 -5.90
C ILE A 135 -2.15 14.35 -4.91
N CYS A 136 -2.04 15.57 -4.37
CA CYS A 136 -3.05 16.11 -3.46
C CYS A 136 -4.43 16.24 -4.15
N GLN A 137 -4.49 16.70 -5.40
CA GLN A 137 -5.71 16.76 -6.18
C GLN A 137 -6.30 15.37 -6.46
N ALA A 138 -5.45 14.39 -6.78
CA ALA A 138 -5.88 13.01 -6.98
C ALA A 138 -6.44 12.38 -5.70
N LEU A 139 -5.78 12.62 -4.56
CA LEU A 139 -6.30 12.20 -3.24
C LEU A 139 -7.64 12.87 -2.92
N ALA A 140 -7.80 14.16 -3.22
CA ALA A 140 -9.07 14.86 -3.06
C ALA A 140 -10.16 14.27 -3.96
N ALA A 141 -9.86 13.98 -5.23
CA ALA A 141 -10.78 13.32 -6.15
C ALA A 141 -11.19 11.92 -5.68
N ALA A 142 -10.22 11.13 -5.20
CA ALA A 142 -10.48 9.81 -4.64
C ALA A 142 -11.39 9.86 -3.39
N ARG A 143 -11.20 10.87 -2.53
CA ARG A 143 -12.10 11.14 -1.38
C ARG A 143 -13.52 11.45 -1.81
N GLU A 144 -13.70 12.21 -2.90
CA GLU A 144 -15.06 12.46 -3.43
C GLU A 144 -15.72 11.16 -3.90
N MET A 145 -14.98 10.24 -4.50
CA MET A 145 -15.51 8.93 -4.93
C MET A 145 -15.91 8.02 -3.76
N SER A 146 -15.47 8.29 -2.53
CA SER A 146 -15.91 7.59 -1.33
C SER A 146 -17.27 8.08 -0.80
N LYS A 147 -17.83 9.16 -1.37
CA LYS A 147 -19.15 9.65 -1.02
C LYS A 147 -20.24 8.90 -1.80
N PRO A 148 -21.29 8.36 -1.14
CA PRO A 148 -22.34 7.60 -1.81
C PRO A 148 -23.06 8.39 -2.95
N GLU A 149 -23.22 9.68 -2.78
CA GLU A 149 -23.87 10.57 -3.78
C GLU A 149 -23.06 10.64 -5.08
N ILE A 150 -21.75 10.80 -4.96
CA ILE A 150 -20.84 10.87 -6.11
C ILE A 150 -20.72 9.49 -6.78
N ALA A 151 -20.56 8.42 -6.00
CA ALA A 151 -20.51 7.06 -6.49
C ALA A 151 -21.78 6.72 -7.31
N LYS A 152 -22.96 7.07 -6.79
CA LYS A 152 -24.23 6.89 -7.49
C LYS A 152 -24.26 7.68 -8.81
N LYS A 153 -23.79 8.94 -8.81
CA LYS A 153 -23.73 9.78 -10.01
C LYS A 153 -22.80 9.21 -11.07
N MET A 154 -21.70 8.59 -10.65
CA MET A 154 -20.72 7.94 -11.52
C MET A 154 -21.12 6.52 -11.92
N GLN A 155 -22.22 5.97 -11.38
CA GLN A 155 -22.65 4.58 -11.56
C GLN A 155 -21.56 3.56 -11.15
N LEU A 156 -20.81 3.88 -10.10
CA LEU A 156 -19.77 3.05 -9.53
C LEU A 156 -20.13 2.68 -8.08
N PRO A 157 -19.60 1.59 -7.54
CA PRO A 157 -19.61 1.35 -6.10
C PRO A 157 -18.87 2.50 -5.39
N VAL A 158 -19.22 2.73 -4.13
CA VAL A 158 -18.46 3.64 -3.26
C VAL A 158 -17.01 3.18 -3.19
N ALA A 159 -16.06 4.09 -3.40
CA ALA A 159 -14.66 3.77 -3.21
C ALA A 159 -14.40 3.48 -1.73
N ASP A 160 -13.84 2.34 -1.45
CA ASP A 160 -13.61 1.83 -0.09
C ASP A 160 -12.12 1.63 0.24
N LEU A 161 -11.24 1.88 -0.74
CA LEU A 161 -9.80 1.82 -0.59
C LEU A 161 -9.09 2.73 -1.59
N ILE A 162 -8.03 3.40 -1.15
CA ILE A 162 -7.13 4.18 -2.01
C ILE A 162 -5.73 3.56 -1.97
N ILE A 163 -5.11 3.42 -3.12
CA ILE A 163 -3.71 2.99 -3.25
C ILE A 163 -2.94 4.12 -3.91
N VAL A 164 -1.90 4.61 -3.23
CA VAL A 164 -0.93 5.53 -3.81
C VAL A 164 0.31 4.73 -4.14
N ALA A 165 0.58 4.58 -5.43
CA ALA A 165 1.66 3.72 -5.90
C ALA A 165 2.58 4.45 -6.86
N ARG A 166 3.87 4.09 -6.78
CA ARG A 166 4.87 4.52 -7.74
C ARG A 166 5.74 3.33 -8.12
N GLY A 167 6.08 3.24 -9.40
CA GLY A 167 7.14 2.36 -9.88
C GLY A 167 8.51 2.90 -9.51
N GLY A 168 9.57 2.17 -9.83
CA GLY A 168 10.96 2.58 -9.57
C GLY A 168 11.29 3.97 -10.13
N GLY A 169 12.30 4.62 -9.57
CA GLY A 169 12.77 5.95 -9.95
C GLY A 169 13.85 6.43 -8.97
N SER A 170 14.42 7.60 -9.19
CA SER A 170 15.47 8.16 -8.35
C SER A 170 14.95 8.56 -6.96
N ALA A 171 15.83 8.64 -5.96
CA ALA A 171 15.51 9.08 -4.61
C ALA A 171 14.90 10.49 -4.57
N GLU A 172 15.30 11.37 -5.50
CA GLU A 172 14.76 12.73 -5.62
C GLU A 172 13.30 12.73 -6.04
N ASP A 173 12.95 11.85 -6.97
CA ASP A 173 11.56 11.69 -7.39
C ASP A 173 10.66 11.22 -6.24
N LEU A 174 11.21 10.55 -5.24
CA LEU A 174 10.49 10.10 -4.04
C LEU A 174 10.28 11.25 -3.03
N TRP A 175 11.04 12.34 -3.16
CA TRP A 175 10.98 13.44 -2.20
C TRP A 175 9.59 14.06 -2.07
N THR A 176 8.84 14.12 -3.15
CA THR A 176 7.45 14.60 -3.16
C THR A 176 6.58 13.95 -2.07
N PHE A 177 6.82 12.70 -1.77
CA PHE A 177 6.08 11.94 -0.76
C PHE A 177 6.55 12.19 0.69
N ASN A 178 7.61 13.00 0.86
CA ASN A 178 8.03 13.53 2.15
C ASN A 178 7.45 14.92 2.44
N LEU A 179 6.61 15.49 1.57
CA LEU A 179 6.05 16.81 1.75
C LEU A 179 4.81 16.78 2.66
N GLU A 180 4.69 17.79 3.52
CA GLU A 180 3.56 17.92 4.45
C GLU A 180 2.21 17.90 3.77
N ALA A 181 2.07 18.58 2.62
CA ALA A 181 0.81 18.64 1.87
C ALA A 181 0.31 17.24 1.49
N VAL A 182 1.20 16.35 1.03
CA VAL A 182 0.87 14.97 0.68
C VAL A 182 0.52 14.16 1.93
N ALA A 183 1.31 14.29 3.00
CA ALA A 183 1.04 13.63 4.27
C ALA A 183 -0.35 14.02 4.83
N ARG A 184 -0.66 15.31 4.87
CA ARG A 184 -1.97 15.82 5.32
C ARG A 184 -3.12 15.35 4.43
N ALA A 185 -2.92 15.29 3.11
CA ALA A 185 -3.93 14.78 2.17
C ALA A 185 -4.24 13.29 2.41
N ILE A 186 -3.23 12.47 2.74
CA ILE A 186 -3.39 11.06 3.10
C ILE A 186 -4.16 10.93 4.43
N ILE A 187 -3.73 11.66 5.48
CA ILE A 187 -4.37 11.65 6.80
C ILE A 187 -5.85 12.04 6.72
N ALA A 188 -6.18 12.99 5.85
CA ALA A 188 -7.55 13.47 5.67
C ALA A 188 -8.48 12.49 4.93
N SER A 189 -7.99 11.31 4.52
CA SER A 189 -8.82 10.32 3.82
C SER A 189 -9.86 9.68 4.75
N PRO A 190 -11.14 9.59 4.35
CA PRO A 190 -12.18 8.90 5.10
C PRO A 190 -12.17 7.38 4.89
N VAL A 191 -11.38 6.91 3.91
CA VAL A 191 -11.19 5.48 3.61
C VAL A 191 -9.72 5.12 3.74
N PRO A 192 -9.38 3.85 4.01
CA PRO A 192 -8.01 3.44 4.18
C PRO A 192 -7.14 3.75 2.95
N VAL A 193 -5.91 4.16 3.21
CA VAL A 193 -4.91 4.46 2.19
C VAL A 193 -3.73 3.50 2.34
N ILE A 194 -3.38 2.84 1.24
CA ILE A 194 -2.14 2.05 1.13
C ILE A 194 -1.09 2.90 0.42
N SER A 195 0.07 3.08 1.05
CA SER A 195 1.26 3.64 0.41
C SER A 195 2.12 2.51 -0.14
N ALA A 196 2.39 2.54 -1.45
CA ALA A 196 3.21 1.57 -2.16
C ALA A 196 4.26 2.30 -3.01
N ILE A 197 5.08 3.11 -2.36
CA ILE A 197 6.00 4.07 -2.99
C ILE A 197 7.45 3.73 -2.67
N GLY A 198 7.76 3.56 -1.39
CA GLY A 198 9.12 3.29 -0.92
C GLY A 198 9.49 1.82 -0.98
N HIS A 199 10.76 1.53 -1.24
CA HIS A 199 11.33 0.19 -1.07
C HIS A 199 11.51 -0.12 0.43
N GLU A 200 11.88 -1.34 0.77
CA GLU A 200 12.04 -1.77 2.17
C GLU A 200 13.02 -0.90 2.98
N SER A 201 14.06 -0.37 2.31
CA SER A 201 15.09 0.50 2.90
C SER A 201 14.64 1.94 3.13
N ASP A 202 13.71 2.48 2.31
CA ASP A 202 13.42 3.91 2.26
C ASP A 202 12.00 4.19 2.76
N ILE A 203 11.89 4.53 4.03
CA ILE A 203 10.61 4.89 4.64
C ILE A 203 10.33 6.37 4.41
N LEU A 204 9.25 6.67 3.68
CA LEU A 204 8.81 8.02 3.38
C LEU A 204 7.79 8.52 4.41
N VAL A 205 7.57 9.84 4.48
CA VAL A 205 6.55 10.40 5.37
C VAL A 205 5.16 9.90 4.99
N SER A 206 4.86 9.76 3.69
CA SER A 206 3.62 9.14 3.20
C SER A 206 3.40 7.73 3.75
N ASP A 207 4.48 6.93 3.90
CA ASP A 207 4.39 5.58 4.47
C ASP A 207 4.07 5.59 5.96
N LEU A 208 4.61 6.59 6.68
CA LEU A 208 4.37 6.76 8.12
C LEU A 208 2.93 7.15 8.41
N VAL A 209 2.28 7.93 7.55
CA VAL A 209 0.91 8.42 7.75
C VAL A 209 -0.17 7.57 7.07
N ALA A 210 0.18 6.73 6.10
CA ALA A 210 -0.75 5.81 5.46
C ALA A 210 -1.29 4.76 6.44
N ASP A 211 -2.45 4.20 6.18
CA ASP A 211 -3.03 3.17 7.03
C ASP A 211 -2.27 1.85 6.90
N VAL A 212 -1.80 1.54 5.71
CA VAL A 212 -0.93 0.39 5.45
C VAL A 212 0.21 0.81 4.52
N ARG A 213 1.40 0.33 4.82
CA ARG A 213 2.57 0.41 3.93
C ARG A 213 2.72 -0.90 3.16
N ALA A 214 2.98 -0.81 1.86
CA ALA A 214 3.39 -1.92 1.02
C ALA A 214 4.78 -1.64 0.43
N SER A 215 5.61 -2.66 0.31
CA SER A 215 6.98 -2.53 -0.19
C SER A 215 7.05 -2.34 -1.72
N THR A 216 5.99 -2.73 -2.42
CA THR A 216 5.87 -2.59 -3.89
C THR A 216 4.41 -2.38 -4.27
N PRO A 217 4.14 -1.84 -5.48
CA PRO A 217 2.78 -1.73 -6.02
C PRO A 217 2.06 -3.08 -6.09
N SER A 218 2.76 -4.16 -6.46
CA SER A 218 2.20 -5.51 -6.48
C SER A 218 1.85 -6.00 -5.08
N ASN A 219 2.72 -5.76 -4.10
CA ASN A 219 2.46 -6.11 -2.69
C ASN A 219 1.26 -5.36 -2.12
N ALA A 220 0.99 -4.11 -2.58
CA ALA A 220 -0.23 -3.41 -2.19
C ALA A 220 -1.50 -4.16 -2.62
N ILE A 221 -1.51 -4.69 -3.84
CA ILE A 221 -2.64 -5.49 -4.33
C ILE A 221 -2.78 -6.81 -3.56
N GLU A 222 -1.68 -7.51 -3.30
CA GLU A 222 -1.70 -8.75 -2.51
C GLU A 222 -2.27 -8.55 -1.11
N ARG A 223 -2.00 -7.40 -0.49
CA ARG A 223 -2.50 -7.06 0.85
C ARG A 223 -3.97 -6.69 0.90
N CYS A 224 -4.56 -6.23 -0.20
CA CYS A 224 -5.93 -5.73 -0.18
C CYS A 224 -6.91 -6.53 -1.07
N VAL A 225 -6.42 -7.30 -2.02
CA VAL A 225 -7.26 -8.11 -2.91
C VAL A 225 -7.08 -9.59 -2.57
N PRO A 226 -8.10 -10.24 -1.98
CA PRO A 226 -8.02 -11.67 -1.67
C PRO A 226 -7.97 -12.50 -2.96
N GLU A 227 -7.48 -13.72 -2.88
CA GLU A 227 -7.62 -14.68 -3.96
C GLU A 227 -9.03 -15.27 -3.99
N LYS A 228 -9.62 -15.27 -5.18
CA LYS A 228 -10.97 -15.79 -5.36
C LYS A 228 -11.09 -17.24 -4.89
N ASN A 229 -10.08 -18.05 -5.16
CA ASN A 229 -10.10 -19.47 -4.77
C ASN A 229 -10.09 -19.65 -3.25
N ASP A 230 -9.34 -18.83 -2.50
CA ASP A 230 -9.32 -18.88 -1.04
C ASP A 230 -10.69 -18.57 -0.45
N ILE A 231 -11.38 -17.59 -1.03
CA ILE A 231 -12.74 -17.24 -0.61
C ILE A 231 -13.73 -18.37 -0.92
N LEU A 232 -13.62 -19.01 -2.09
CA LEU A 232 -14.46 -20.15 -2.44
C LEU A 232 -14.23 -21.33 -1.49
N MET A 233 -12.98 -21.68 -1.21
CA MET A 233 -12.64 -22.73 -0.23
C MET A 233 -13.19 -22.42 1.17
N TRP A 234 -13.14 -21.16 1.60
CA TRP A 234 -13.72 -20.74 2.86
C TRP A 234 -15.25 -20.88 2.89
N PHE A 235 -15.93 -20.59 1.77
CA PHE A 235 -17.38 -20.84 1.67
C PHE A 235 -17.72 -22.33 1.74
N ASP A 236 -16.99 -23.18 1.03
CA ASP A 236 -17.18 -24.64 1.06
C ASP A 236 -16.99 -25.18 2.49
N GLU A 237 -15.99 -24.68 3.22
CA GLU A 237 -15.79 -25.04 4.62
C GLU A 237 -16.96 -24.62 5.52
N ILE A 238 -17.48 -23.40 5.35
CA ILE A 238 -18.62 -22.91 6.12
C ILE A 238 -19.86 -23.76 5.82
N GLU A 239 -20.12 -24.07 4.56
CA GLU A 239 -21.22 -24.91 4.14
C GLU A 239 -21.15 -26.29 4.81
N GLY A 240 -20.00 -26.95 4.76
CA GLY A 240 -19.79 -28.24 5.44
C GLY A 240 -19.98 -28.16 6.97
N ARG A 241 -19.52 -27.09 7.61
CA ARG A 241 -19.73 -26.86 9.06
C ARG A 241 -21.21 -26.66 9.39
N LEU A 242 -21.94 -25.94 8.53
CA LEU A 242 -23.36 -25.69 8.70
C LEU A 242 -24.15 -27.00 8.58
N GLU A 243 -23.93 -27.78 7.53
CA GLU A 243 -24.56 -29.09 7.34
C GLU A 243 -24.33 -30.02 8.52
N ASN A 244 -23.07 -30.17 8.96
CA ASN A 244 -22.72 -30.99 10.11
C ASN A 244 -23.40 -30.50 11.40
N SER A 245 -23.52 -29.20 11.61
CA SER A 245 -24.19 -28.60 12.76
C SER A 245 -25.70 -28.92 12.74
N VAL A 246 -26.34 -28.82 11.59
CA VAL A 246 -27.74 -29.14 11.40
C VAL A 246 -27.98 -30.62 11.63
N LEU A 247 -27.22 -31.51 11.00
CA LEU A 247 -27.32 -32.95 11.15
C LEU A 247 -27.15 -33.40 12.63
N ARG A 248 -26.17 -32.82 13.32
CA ARG A 248 -25.94 -33.07 14.75
C ARG A 248 -27.18 -32.68 15.58
N ARG A 249 -27.73 -31.49 15.39
CA ARG A 249 -28.94 -31.03 16.10
C ARG A 249 -30.15 -31.93 15.85
N PHE A 250 -30.32 -32.36 14.59
CA PHE A 250 -31.38 -33.31 14.26
C PHE A 250 -31.16 -34.67 14.96
N GLY A 251 -29.92 -35.15 14.97
CA GLY A 251 -29.55 -36.39 15.68
C GLY A 251 -29.86 -36.32 17.20
N GLU A 252 -29.43 -35.23 17.84
CA GLU A 252 -29.67 -34.97 19.25
C GLU A 252 -31.18 -34.88 19.57
N SER A 253 -31.96 -34.15 18.76
CA SER A 253 -33.41 -34.02 18.92
C SER A 253 -34.11 -35.35 18.72
N ARG A 254 -33.71 -36.15 17.74
CA ARG A 254 -34.23 -37.49 17.50
C ARG A 254 -33.95 -38.43 18.68
N GLN A 255 -32.73 -38.42 19.19
CA GLN A 255 -32.37 -39.22 20.38
C GLN A 255 -33.17 -38.80 21.61
N HIS A 256 -33.36 -37.50 21.81
CA HIS A 256 -34.18 -36.97 22.88
C HIS A 256 -35.62 -37.45 22.80
N LEU A 257 -36.22 -37.37 21.60
CA LEU A 257 -37.58 -37.91 21.36
C LEU A 257 -37.68 -39.41 21.62
N ILE A 258 -36.72 -40.21 21.19
CA ILE A 258 -36.66 -41.65 21.45
C ILE A 258 -36.60 -41.89 22.96
N SER A 259 -35.77 -41.18 23.70
CA SER A 259 -35.65 -41.32 25.16
C SER A 259 -36.95 -40.95 25.89
N LEU A 260 -37.61 -39.85 25.50
CA LEU A 260 -38.89 -39.45 26.05
C LEU A 260 -39.99 -40.48 25.77
N THR A 261 -40.05 -41.01 24.56
CA THR A 261 -40.99 -42.05 24.16
C THR A 261 -40.78 -43.33 24.97
N ALA A 262 -39.53 -43.74 25.20
CA ALA A 262 -39.21 -44.90 26.05
C ALA A 262 -39.65 -44.67 27.52
N ARG A 263 -39.37 -43.49 28.07
CA ARG A 263 -39.78 -43.12 29.42
C ARG A 263 -41.31 -43.13 29.58
N LEU A 264 -42.06 -42.60 28.60
CA LEU A 264 -43.53 -42.62 28.62
C LEU A 264 -44.13 -44.05 28.57
N ARG A 265 -43.48 -44.95 27.82
CA ARG A 265 -43.94 -46.39 27.78
C ARG A 265 -43.66 -47.10 29.08
N LEU A 266 -42.65 -46.76 29.85
CA LEU A 266 -42.29 -47.39 31.12
C LEU A 266 -43.03 -46.76 32.32
N ALA A 267 -43.49 -45.52 32.22
CA ALA A 267 -44.17 -44.81 33.31
C ALA A 267 -45.46 -45.51 33.85
N PRO A 268 -46.35 -46.10 33.02
CA PRO A 268 -47.50 -46.80 33.51
C PRO A 268 -47.17 -48.07 34.32
N LEU A 269 -46.09 -48.78 33.95
CA LEU A 269 -45.62 -49.99 34.63
C LEU A 269 -45.08 -49.71 36.04
N ALA A 270 -44.38 -48.58 36.20
CA ALA A 270 -43.84 -48.12 37.50
C ALA A 270 -44.93 -47.61 38.44
N GLY A 271 -46.02 -47.06 37.91
CA GLY A 271 -47.25 -46.70 38.71
C GLY A 271 -48.03 -47.86 39.20
N LEU A 272 -48.16 -48.94 38.42
CA LEU A 272 -48.86 -50.17 38.79
C LEU A 272 -48.15 -51.03 39.83
N SER A 273 -46.79 -50.98 39.88
CA SER A 273 -46.02 -51.68 40.92
C SER A 273 -46.15 -51.00 42.29
N LYS A 274 -46.27 -49.66 42.35
CA LYS A 274 -46.50 -48.92 43.62
C LYS A 274 -47.91 -48.96 44.14
N ALA A 275 -48.89 -49.46 43.39
CA ALA A 275 -50.27 -49.61 43.83
C ALA A 275 -50.57 -51.02 44.32
N LYS A 276 -49.55 -51.92 44.37
CA LYS A 276 -49.71 -53.30 44.83
C LYS A 276 -49.07 -53.57 46.20
N ASP A 277 -48.33 -52.59 46.76
CA ASP A 277 -47.88 -52.55 48.14
C ASP A 277 -48.77 -51.59 48.98
#